data_0fa08bf405d998ec81abd25f93cca8e5
#
_entry.id   0fa08bf405d998ec81abd25f93cca8e5
#
_cell.length_a   1.000
_cell.length_b   1.000
_cell.length_c   1.000
_cell.angle_alpha   90.00
_cell.angle_beta   90.00
_cell.angle_gamma   90.00
#
_symmetry.space_group_name_H-M   'P 1'
#
loop_
_entity.id
_entity.type
_entity.pdbx_description
1 polymer ?
#
loop_
_entity_poly.entity_id
_entity_poly.type
_entity_poly.pdbx_seq_one_letter_code
_entity_poly.pdbx_strand_id
1 'polypeptide(L)'
;MEVLKVQISLSWVVFGDFNEISHSDEKLGGPERDARQMKDFRECLRRCGLFDLGYVGQRYTWSNGRAGEQRTKLRLDRIVASESWMDIFLEASVHHVSMSISDHYLLSLFLHRR
;
A
#
# COMPACT_ATOMS: atom_id res chain seq x y z
N MET A 1 -3.28 13.35 2.96
CA MET A 1 -4.21 13.51 1.84
C MET A 1 -5.63 13.63 2.36
N GLU A 2 -6.27 14.72 2.04
CA GLU A 2 -7.66 14.96 2.41
C GLU A 2 -8.53 15.08 1.16
N VAL A 3 -9.71 14.46 1.19
CA VAL A 3 -10.63 14.47 0.07
C VAL A 3 -12.02 14.87 0.59
N LEU A 4 -12.70 15.70 -0.17
CA LEU A 4 -14.06 16.12 0.19
C LEU A 4 -15.04 15.00 -0.13
N LYS A 5 -15.34 14.19 0.87
CA LYS A 5 -16.20 13.01 0.70
C LYS A 5 -17.59 13.33 0.18
N VAL A 6 -18.12 14.50 0.53
CA VAL A 6 -19.48 14.87 0.16
C VAL A 6 -19.70 14.94 -1.34
N GLN A 7 -18.62 15.04 -2.10
CA GLN A 7 -18.70 15.15 -3.55
C GLN A 7 -18.41 13.85 -4.27
N ILE A 8 -18.11 12.77 -3.53
CA ILE A 8 -17.63 11.55 -4.14
C ILE A 8 -18.73 10.55 -4.34
N SER A 9 -19.31 10.58 -5.51
CA SER A 9 -20.08 9.48 -6.05
C SER A 9 -19.24 8.67 -7.04
N LEU A 10 -17.98 9.05 -7.25
CA LEU A 10 -17.10 8.43 -8.23
C LEU A 10 -16.33 7.26 -7.64
N SER A 11 -16.14 6.23 -8.45
CA SER A 11 -15.28 5.10 -8.13
C SER A 11 -13.84 5.47 -8.45
N TRP A 12 -12.92 5.25 -7.50
CA TRP A 12 -11.53 5.63 -7.72
C TRP A 12 -10.55 4.67 -7.07
N VAL A 13 -9.37 4.62 -7.63
CA VAL A 13 -8.23 3.83 -7.16
C VAL A 13 -7.02 4.76 -7.13
N VAL A 14 -6.23 4.63 -6.08
CA VAL A 14 -5.02 5.44 -5.88
C VAL A 14 -3.87 4.50 -5.63
N PHE A 15 -2.74 4.75 -6.28
CA PHE A 15 -1.56 3.91 -6.13
C PHE A 15 -0.30 4.76 -6.09
N GLY A 16 0.72 4.21 -5.45
CA GLY A 16 2.00 4.86 -5.36
C GLY A 16 2.71 4.58 -4.05
N ASP A 17 3.78 5.33 -3.83
CA ASP A 17 4.57 5.30 -2.61
C ASP A 17 3.94 6.26 -1.61
N PHE A 18 3.36 5.72 -0.55
CA PHE A 18 2.76 6.54 0.52
C PHE A 18 3.77 6.95 1.58
N ASN A 19 5.00 6.43 1.47
CA ASN A 19 6.11 6.76 2.36
C ASN A 19 5.82 6.48 3.83
N GLU A 20 4.86 5.59 4.11
CA GLU A 20 4.50 5.17 5.46
C GLU A 20 3.96 3.75 5.45
N ILE A 21 4.08 3.06 6.58
CA ILE A 21 3.47 1.76 6.78
C ILE A 21 2.20 1.94 7.63
N SER A 22 1.25 1.01 7.48
CA SER A 22 -0.01 1.07 8.23
C SER A 22 0.08 0.30 9.54
N HIS A 23 0.89 -0.74 9.60
CA HIS A 23 1.06 -1.60 10.78
C HIS A 23 2.51 -2.04 10.88
N SER A 24 2.95 -2.36 12.09
CA SER A 24 4.34 -2.71 12.36
C SER A 24 4.81 -3.98 11.65
N ASP A 25 3.89 -4.87 11.27
CA ASP A 25 4.24 -6.08 10.53
C ASP A 25 4.57 -5.82 9.06
N GLU A 26 4.40 -4.58 8.59
CA GLU A 26 4.79 -4.18 7.24
C GLU A 26 6.25 -3.76 7.17
N LYS A 27 7.01 -4.08 8.18
CA LYS A 27 8.42 -3.72 8.28
C LYS A 27 9.25 -4.89 8.78
N LEU A 28 10.47 -5.00 8.26
CA LEU A 28 11.47 -5.95 8.71
C LEU A 28 12.76 -5.16 9.02
N GLY A 29 13.26 -5.30 10.25
CA GLY A 29 14.52 -4.67 10.65
C GLY A 29 14.43 -3.16 10.84
N GLY A 30 15.55 -2.55 11.24
CA GLY A 30 15.63 -1.13 11.50
C GLY A 30 14.87 -0.68 12.74
N PRO A 31 14.88 0.62 13.03
CA PRO A 31 14.19 1.16 14.18
C PRO A 31 12.67 1.07 14.03
N GLU A 32 11.96 1.01 15.15
CA GLU A 32 10.50 1.00 15.13
C GLU A 32 9.95 2.29 14.54
N ARG A 33 8.88 2.15 13.78
CA ARG A 33 8.14 3.31 13.28
C ARG A 33 7.25 3.87 14.39
N ASP A 34 7.05 5.18 14.33
CA ASP A 34 6.18 5.87 15.28
C ASP A 34 4.75 5.34 15.16
N ALA A 35 4.22 4.82 16.27
CA ALA A 35 2.87 4.25 16.29
C ALA A 35 1.81 5.29 15.94
N ARG A 36 2.02 6.55 16.29
CA ARG A 36 1.10 7.64 15.97
C ARG A 36 1.04 7.88 14.47
N GLN A 37 2.19 7.88 13.80
CA GLN A 37 2.24 8.09 12.34
C GLN A 37 1.53 6.95 11.60
N MET A 38 1.70 5.73 12.06
CA MET A 38 0.98 4.60 11.46
C MET A 38 -0.53 4.73 11.67
N LYS A 39 -0.93 5.13 12.87
CA LYS A 39 -2.35 5.36 13.17
C LYS A 39 -2.91 6.47 12.30
N ASP A 40 -2.20 7.58 12.16
CA ASP A 40 -2.64 8.71 11.36
C ASP A 40 -2.79 8.32 9.89
N PHE A 41 -1.90 7.47 9.39
CA PHE A 41 -2.00 6.97 8.03
C PHE A 41 -3.28 6.12 7.85
N ARG A 42 -3.54 5.19 8.76
CA ARG A 42 -4.77 4.39 8.72
C ARG A 42 -6.01 5.26 8.78
N GLU A 43 -6.01 6.26 9.65
CA GLU A 43 -7.14 7.20 9.79
C GLU A 43 -7.35 8.01 8.52
N CYS A 44 -6.28 8.45 7.87
CA CYS A 44 -6.36 9.17 6.62
C CYS A 44 -7.05 8.34 5.54
N LEU A 45 -6.64 7.10 5.38
CA LEU A 45 -7.26 6.19 4.42
C LEU A 45 -8.74 5.99 4.74
N ARG A 46 -9.05 5.80 6.02
CA ARG A 46 -10.44 5.61 6.46
C ARG A 46 -11.30 6.82 6.14
N ARG A 47 -10.80 8.02 6.42
CA ARG A 47 -11.53 9.28 6.13
C ARG A 47 -11.77 9.46 4.64
N CYS A 48 -10.82 9.05 3.83
CA CYS A 48 -10.94 9.13 2.38
C CYS A 48 -11.83 8.03 1.80
N GLY A 49 -12.27 7.09 2.62
CA GLY A 49 -13.04 5.95 2.14
C GLY A 49 -12.24 5.02 1.25
N LEU A 50 -10.94 4.90 1.52
CA LEU A 50 -10.03 4.08 0.73
C LEU A 50 -9.63 2.84 1.51
N PHE A 51 -9.63 1.72 0.81
CA PHE A 51 -9.31 0.41 1.35
C PHE A 51 -8.08 -0.14 0.65
N ASP A 52 -7.16 -0.68 1.43
CA ASP A 52 -5.98 -1.35 0.89
C ASP A 52 -6.42 -2.62 0.18
N LEU A 53 -6.01 -2.78 -1.06
CA LEU A 53 -6.37 -3.96 -1.84
C LEU A 53 -5.57 -5.20 -1.46
N GLY A 54 -4.59 -5.05 -0.57
CA GLY A 54 -3.71 -6.16 -0.21
C GLY A 54 -2.70 -6.45 -1.30
N TYR A 55 -2.12 -7.63 -1.27
CA TYR A 55 -1.11 -8.02 -2.25
C TYR A 55 -0.94 -9.53 -2.31
N VAL A 56 -0.35 -9.96 -3.41
CA VAL A 56 0.14 -11.33 -3.62
C VAL A 56 1.64 -11.22 -3.91
N GLY A 57 2.42 -12.14 -3.39
CA GLY A 57 3.86 -12.17 -3.60
C GLY A 57 4.65 -11.65 -2.40
N GLN A 58 5.73 -10.96 -2.65
CA GLN A 58 6.63 -10.45 -1.60
C GLN A 58 5.90 -9.49 -0.68
N ARG A 59 6.18 -9.59 0.63
CA ARG A 59 5.53 -8.74 1.63
C ARG A 59 5.94 -7.28 1.52
N TYR A 60 7.19 -7.03 1.14
CA TYR A 60 7.76 -5.69 1.19
C TYR A 60 7.94 -5.13 -0.21
N THR A 61 7.87 -3.79 -0.33
CA THR A 61 8.00 -3.11 -1.62
C THR A 61 9.25 -2.24 -1.68
N TRP A 62 9.98 -2.12 -0.58
CA TRP A 62 11.22 -1.35 -0.50
C TRP A 62 12.24 -2.08 0.36
N SER A 63 13.51 -1.93 0.00
CA SER A 63 14.63 -2.50 0.74
C SER A 63 15.79 -1.51 0.72
N ASN A 64 16.53 -1.43 1.83
CA ASN A 64 17.74 -0.61 1.87
C ASN A 64 18.94 -1.29 1.21
N GLY A 65 18.77 -2.50 0.65
CA GLY A 65 19.84 -3.22 -0.03
C GLY A 65 20.91 -3.81 0.88
N ARG A 66 20.74 -3.71 2.19
CA ARG A 66 21.73 -4.25 3.15
C ARG A 66 21.36 -5.66 3.55
N ALA A 67 22.33 -6.35 4.17
CA ALA A 67 22.16 -7.71 4.65
C ALA A 67 22.35 -7.78 6.16
N GLY A 68 21.92 -8.90 6.75
CA GLY A 68 22.10 -9.15 8.18
C GLY A 68 21.31 -8.19 9.04
N GLU A 69 21.92 -7.75 10.14
CA GLU A 69 21.25 -6.90 11.14
C GLU A 69 20.92 -5.50 10.62
N GLN A 70 21.59 -5.07 9.56
CA GLN A 70 21.37 -3.74 8.99
C GLN A 70 20.28 -3.76 7.90
N ARG A 71 19.74 -4.94 7.60
CA ARG A 71 18.70 -5.05 6.57
C ARG A 71 17.41 -4.44 7.06
N THR A 72 16.85 -3.56 6.22
CA THR A 72 15.52 -2.97 6.46
C THR A 72 14.67 -3.14 5.21
N LYS A 73 13.47 -3.64 5.39
CA LYS A 73 12.47 -3.77 4.32
C LYS A 73 11.16 -3.19 4.82
N LEU A 74 10.46 -2.51 3.93
CA LEU A 74 9.20 -1.82 4.25
C LEU A 74 8.20 -2.03 3.13
N ARG A 75 6.91 -2.08 3.49
CA ARG A 75 5.83 -2.01 2.52
C ARG A 75 5.35 -0.56 2.44
N LEU A 76 5.92 0.19 1.50
CA LEU A 76 5.63 1.62 1.32
C LEU A 76 4.70 1.91 0.16
N ASP A 77 4.72 1.03 -0.85
CA ASP A 77 3.94 1.19 -2.06
C ASP A 77 2.70 0.32 -1.97
N ARG A 78 1.56 0.89 -2.30
CA ARG A 78 0.30 0.15 -2.23
C ARG A 78 -0.73 0.71 -3.18
N ILE A 79 -1.76 -0.06 -3.39
CA ILE A 79 -2.92 0.33 -4.18
C ILE A 79 -4.12 0.28 -3.25
N VAL A 80 -4.82 1.41 -3.18
CA VAL A 80 -6.02 1.56 -2.35
C VAL A 80 -7.18 2.02 -3.23
N ALA A 81 -8.39 1.65 -2.86
CA ALA A 81 -9.55 1.94 -3.70
C ALA A 81 -10.79 2.22 -2.86
N SER A 82 -11.72 2.93 -3.46
CA SER A 82 -13.03 3.14 -2.87
C SER A 82 -13.85 1.85 -2.92
N GLU A 83 -14.82 1.75 -2.03
CA GLU A 83 -15.71 0.59 -2.00
C GLU A 83 -16.42 0.38 -3.35
N SER A 84 -16.90 1.46 -3.97
CA SER A 84 -17.57 1.36 -5.25
C SER A 84 -16.66 0.85 -6.37
N TRP A 85 -15.37 1.21 -6.33
CA TRP A 85 -14.39 0.67 -7.27
C TRP A 85 -14.21 -0.84 -7.06
N MET A 86 -14.11 -1.25 -5.81
CA MET A 86 -13.94 -2.67 -5.45
C MET A 86 -15.16 -3.48 -5.87
N ASP A 87 -16.35 -2.91 -5.82
CA ASP A 87 -17.57 -3.57 -6.27
C ASP A 87 -17.59 -3.82 -7.78
N ILE A 88 -16.94 -2.94 -8.55
CA ILE A 88 -16.82 -3.11 -10.00
C ILE A 88 -15.78 -4.18 -10.35
N PHE A 89 -14.66 -4.22 -9.61
CA PHE A 89 -13.53 -5.10 -9.88
C PHE A 89 -13.33 -6.07 -8.72
N LEU A 90 -14.30 -6.94 -8.48
CA LEU A 90 -14.32 -7.82 -7.32
C LEU A 90 -13.12 -8.76 -7.22
N GLU A 91 -12.53 -9.10 -8.35
CA GLU A 91 -11.41 -10.04 -8.40
C GLU A 91 -10.08 -9.34 -8.68
N ALA A 92 -10.02 -8.02 -8.48
CA ALA A 92 -8.77 -7.30 -8.65
C ALA A 92 -7.72 -7.82 -7.66
N SER A 93 -6.49 -7.96 -8.13
CA SER A 93 -5.39 -8.37 -7.28
C SER A 93 -4.14 -7.55 -7.56
N VAL A 94 -3.40 -7.26 -6.50
CA VAL A 94 -2.14 -6.51 -6.55
C VAL A 94 -1.00 -7.49 -6.35
N HIS A 95 0.00 -7.45 -7.21
CA HIS A 95 1.16 -8.33 -7.13
C HIS A 95 2.42 -7.50 -6.91
N HIS A 96 3.19 -7.87 -5.90
CA HIS A 96 4.50 -7.28 -5.64
C HIS A 96 5.54 -8.09 -6.43
N VAL A 97 6.20 -7.44 -7.37
CA VAL A 97 7.19 -8.07 -8.23
C VAL A 97 8.56 -7.47 -7.97
N SER A 98 9.52 -8.33 -7.66
CA SER A 98 10.89 -7.91 -7.40
C SER A 98 11.55 -7.38 -8.68
N MET A 99 12.28 -6.27 -8.55
CA MET A 99 13.07 -5.70 -9.65
C MET A 99 14.53 -5.64 -9.24
N SER A 100 15.40 -6.15 -10.11
CA SER A 100 16.83 -6.30 -9.80
C SER A 100 17.60 -4.97 -9.80
N ILE A 101 17.04 -3.92 -10.36
CA ILE A 101 17.74 -2.64 -10.54
C ILE A 101 17.14 -1.50 -9.74
N SER A 102 16.17 -1.77 -8.88
CA SER A 102 15.47 -0.73 -8.12
C SER A 102 15.38 -1.11 -6.64
N ASP A 103 15.38 -0.08 -5.77
CA ASP A 103 15.12 -0.24 -4.33
C ASP A 103 13.65 -0.58 -4.06
N HIS A 104 12.78 -0.32 -5.02
CA HIS A 104 11.36 -0.59 -4.94
C HIS A 104 10.98 -1.79 -5.80
N TYR A 105 9.93 -2.47 -5.39
CA TYR A 105 9.31 -3.52 -6.19
C TYR A 105 8.28 -2.89 -7.12
N LEU A 106 8.03 -3.57 -8.23
CA LEU A 106 6.95 -3.20 -9.13
C LEU A 106 5.63 -3.71 -8.56
N LEU A 107 4.61 -2.86 -8.58
CA LEU A 107 3.26 -3.27 -8.25
C LEU A 107 2.48 -3.47 -9.55
N SER A 108 1.91 -4.66 -9.71
CA SER A 108 1.07 -4.97 -10.86
C SER A 108 -0.36 -5.16 -10.40
N LEU A 109 -1.27 -4.47 -11.04
CA LEU A 109 -2.70 -4.57 -10.75
C LEU A 109 -3.37 -5.39 -11.85
N PHE A 110 -3.93 -6.52 -11.48
CA PHE A 110 -4.67 -7.39 -12.38
C PHE A 110 -6.15 -7.18 -12.17
N LEU A 111 -6.86 -6.87 -13.25
CA LEU A 111 -8.29 -6.61 -13.22
C LEU A 111 -9.03 -7.76 -13.89
N HIS A 112 -10.01 -8.28 -13.18
CA HIS A 112 -10.93 -9.26 -13.74
C HIS A 112 -12.32 -8.64 -13.68
N ARG A 113 -12.76 -8.15 -14.83
CA ARG A 113 -14.07 -7.51 -14.92
C ARG A 113 -15.15 -8.55 -15.14
N ARG A 114 -16.22 -8.36 -14.44
CA ARG A 114 -17.41 -9.17 -14.66
C ARG A 114 -18.13 -8.80 -15.94
#